data_63a84e0bb5ad65f456d7eecbe7b4994b
#
_entry.id   63a84e0bb5ad65f456d7eecbe7b4994b
#
_cell.length_a   1.000
_cell.length_b   1.000
_cell.length_c   1.000
_cell.angle_alpha   90.00
_cell.angle_beta   90.00
_cell.angle_gamma   90.00
#
_symmetry.space_group_name_H-M   'P 1'
#
loop_
_entity.id
_entity.type
_entity.pdbx_description
1 polymer ?
#
loop_
_entity_poly.entity_id
_entity_poly.type
_entity_poly.pdbx_seq_one_letter_code
_entity_poly.pdbx_strand_id
1 'polypeptide(L)'
;MVRESGIAAPDEDREPPQKQESVWSRLFGGGGGGGNYQYLTPAVRKAIDRAAISRGRWRYIVVHNSGTRQGNAAAFEHYHRTVRKMPNGLAYHFVIGNGTSTKEGAIEIGNRWHRQIQGGHVHSDYLNNIAIGICLVGDFNVSTPRKGQLDATAELIDYLRRKVGKIQGQPAVVRAHREINPPQWPTDCPGNDFPYAWLHKKY
;
A
#
# COMPACT_ATOMS: atom_id res chain seq x y z
N MET A 1 -23.40 -45.21 28.51
CA MET A 1 -22.26 -45.53 27.63
C MET A 1 -22.41 -44.67 26.40
N VAL A 2 -21.66 -43.57 26.36
CA VAL A 2 -21.61 -42.63 25.21
C VAL A 2 -20.29 -42.92 24.51
N ARG A 3 -20.32 -43.21 23.21
CA ARG A 3 -19.12 -43.43 22.38
C ARG A 3 -18.58 -42.10 21.94
N GLU A 4 -17.34 -41.81 22.28
CA GLU A 4 -16.55 -40.69 21.73
C GLU A 4 -16.18 -41.02 20.27
N SER A 5 -16.56 -40.13 19.36
CA SER A 5 -16.10 -40.12 17.97
C SER A 5 -14.82 -39.29 17.90
N GLY A 6 -13.68 -39.96 17.64
CA GLY A 6 -12.39 -39.31 17.44
C GLY A 6 -12.39 -38.44 16.17
N ILE A 7 -12.00 -37.22 16.35
CA ILE A 7 -11.69 -36.28 15.25
C ILE A 7 -10.23 -36.54 14.85
N ALA A 8 -10.02 -36.95 13.59
CA ALA A 8 -8.70 -37.14 13.02
C ALA A 8 -8.01 -35.76 12.84
N ALA A 9 -6.73 -35.68 13.21
CA ALA A 9 -5.88 -34.53 13.00
C ALA A 9 -5.66 -34.28 11.50
N PRO A 10 -5.51 -33.03 11.07
CA PRO A 10 -5.21 -32.70 9.67
C PRO A 10 -3.78 -33.11 9.32
N ASP A 11 -3.64 -33.70 8.15
CA ASP A 11 -2.40 -34.15 7.50
C ASP A 11 -1.49 -32.96 7.17
N GLU A 12 -0.36 -32.81 7.86
CA GLU A 12 0.58 -31.66 7.74
C GLU A 12 1.61 -31.81 6.61
N ASP A 13 1.55 -32.83 5.76
CA ASP A 13 2.58 -33.13 4.75
C ASP A 13 2.10 -33.04 3.29
N ARG A 14 1.33 -32.01 2.92
CA ARG A 14 1.10 -31.70 1.50
C ARG A 14 1.88 -30.49 1.06
N GLU A 15 2.97 -30.72 0.33
CA GLU A 15 3.62 -29.67 -0.46
C GLU A 15 2.62 -28.97 -1.40
N PRO A 16 2.63 -27.62 -1.47
CA PRO A 16 1.76 -26.92 -2.41
C PRO A 16 2.16 -27.23 -3.86
N PRO A 17 1.19 -27.38 -4.79
CA PRO A 17 1.49 -27.72 -6.19
C PRO A 17 2.38 -26.67 -6.83
N GLN A 18 3.52 -27.09 -7.38
CA GLN A 18 4.40 -26.25 -8.19
C GLN A 18 3.62 -25.77 -9.42
N LYS A 19 3.49 -24.45 -9.56
CA LYS A 19 2.89 -23.83 -10.76
C LYS A 19 3.83 -24.05 -11.95
N GLN A 20 3.44 -24.95 -12.86
CA GLN A 20 4.06 -25.04 -14.19
C GLN A 20 3.79 -23.73 -14.93
N GLU A 21 4.84 -22.99 -15.27
CA GLU A 21 4.74 -21.86 -16.19
C GLU A 21 4.30 -22.38 -17.57
N SER A 22 3.17 -21.85 -18.07
CA SER A 22 2.67 -22.23 -19.38
C SER A 22 3.60 -21.69 -20.48
N VAL A 23 3.86 -22.50 -21.50
CA VAL A 23 4.69 -22.17 -22.68
C VAL A 23 4.18 -20.91 -23.42
N TRP A 24 2.91 -20.56 -23.26
CA TRP A 24 2.25 -19.38 -23.84
C TRP A 24 2.76 -18.05 -23.28
N SER A 25 3.24 -18.01 -22.02
CA SER A 25 3.80 -16.79 -21.43
C SER A 25 5.15 -16.39 -22.05
N ARG A 26 5.89 -17.35 -22.63
CA ARG A 26 7.19 -17.12 -23.28
C ARG A 26 7.09 -16.63 -24.72
N LEU A 27 5.98 -16.91 -25.41
CA LEU A 27 5.82 -16.62 -26.84
C LEU A 27 5.14 -15.28 -27.16
N PHE A 28 4.42 -14.68 -26.21
CA PHE A 28 3.67 -13.44 -26.42
C PHE A 28 3.99 -12.32 -25.42
N GLY A 29 5.11 -12.41 -24.72
CA GLY A 29 5.62 -11.39 -23.78
C GLY A 29 6.37 -10.27 -24.49
N GLY A 30 5.74 -9.57 -25.41
CA GLY A 30 6.31 -8.42 -26.08
C GLY A 30 5.90 -7.10 -25.43
N GLY A 31 6.85 -6.38 -24.87
CA GLY A 31 6.80 -4.92 -24.68
C GLY A 31 6.11 -4.37 -23.44
N GLY A 32 6.88 -4.20 -22.35
CA GLY A 32 6.50 -3.39 -21.19
C GLY A 32 6.97 -4.04 -19.89
N GLY A 33 7.99 -3.49 -19.25
CA GLY A 33 8.68 -3.94 -18.03
C GLY A 33 7.89 -4.87 -17.10
N GLY A 34 7.85 -6.15 -17.42
CA GLY A 34 7.08 -7.15 -16.70
C GLY A 34 7.83 -7.66 -15.47
N GLY A 35 7.83 -6.90 -14.39
CA GLY A 35 8.14 -7.46 -13.07
C GLY A 35 7.08 -8.50 -12.70
N ASN A 36 7.52 -9.64 -12.16
CA ASN A 36 6.60 -10.65 -11.66
C ASN A 36 5.98 -10.13 -10.34
N TYR A 37 4.84 -9.44 -10.45
CA TYR A 37 4.15 -8.85 -9.31
C TYR A 37 3.18 -9.84 -8.69
N GLN A 38 3.24 -9.99 -7.39
CA GLN A 38 2.29 -10.81 -6.63
C GLN A 38 1.03 -10.02 -6.25
N TYR A 39 1.19 -8.77 -5.84
CA TYR A 39 0.12 -7.91 -5.30
C TYR A 39 -0.38 -6.88 -6.31
N LEU A 40 0.48 -6.36 -7.15
CA LEU A 40 0.11 -5.49 -8.27
C LEU A 40 -0.46 -6.30 -9.44
N THR A 41 -1.66 -6.84 -9.23
CA THR A 41 -2.37 -7.59 -10.28
C THR A 41 -2.54 -6.77 -11.56
N PRO A 42 -2.77 -7.40 -12.73
CA PRO A 42 -3.05 -6.66 -13.98
C PRO A 42 -4.22 -5.67 -13.84
N ALA A 43 -5.26 -6.02 -13.06
CA ALA A 43 -6.40 -5.14 -12.81
C ALA A 43 -6.00 -3.90 -11.99
N VAL A 44 -5.19 -4.07 -10.93
CA VAL A 44 -4.68 -2.96 -10.11
C VAL A 44 -3.78 -2.05 -10.95
N ARG A 45 -2.85 -2.60 -11.72
CA ARG A 45 -1.98 -1.82 -12.62
C ARG A 45 -2.79 -1.01 -13.62
N LYS A 46 -3.76 -1.65 -14.29
CA LYS A 46 -4.65 -0.96 -15.23
C LYS A 46 -5.40 0.19 -14.57
N ALA A 47 -5.87 0.00 -13.32
CA ALA A 47 -6.56 1.05 -12.57
C ALA A 47 -5.63 2.21 -12.19
N ILE A 48 -4.38 1.91 -11.77
CA ILE A 48 -3.35 2.93 -11.53
C ILE A 48 -3.03 3.70 -12.80
N ASP A 49 -2.93 3.00 -13.94
CA ASP A 49 -2.50 3.58 -15.22
C ASP A 49 -3.54 4.49 -15.88
N ARG A 50 -4.80 4.38 -15.50
CA ARG A 50 -5.86 5.28 -15.99
C ARG A 50 -5.72 6.73 -15.52
N ALA A 51 -4.99 6.97 -14.43
CA ALA A 51 -4.81 8.32 -13.92
C ALA A 51 -3.90 9.13 -14.85
N ALA A 52 -4.36 10.33 -15.22
CA ALA A 52 -3.59 11.29 -16.02
C ALA A 52 -2.60 12.03 -15.10
N ILE A 53 -1.36 11.54 -15.06
CA ILE A 53 -0.34 12.05 -14.14
C ILE A 53 0.32 13.31 -14.71
N SER A 54 0.36 14.39 -13.93
CA SER A 54 1.17 15.57 -14.20
C SER A 54 2.64 15.26 -13.92
N ARG A 55 3.49 15.34 -14.94
CA ARG A 55 4.94 15.15 -14.79
C ARG A 55 5.53 16.17 -13.81
N GLY A 56 6.45 15.70 -12.96
CA GLY A 56 7.15 16.56 -12.02
C GLY A 56 6.37 16.95 -10.76
N ARG A 57 5.13 16.46 -10.61
CA ARG A 57 4.32 16.75 -9.43
C ARG A 57 4.70 15.92 -8.21
N TRP A 58 4.70 14.59 -8.35
CA TRP A 58 4.85 13.66 -7.23
C TRP A 58 6.31 13.46 -6.86
N ARG A 59 6.74 14.19 -5.81
CA ARG A 59 8.14 14.20 -5.32
C ARG A 59 8.38 13.21 -4.20
N TYR A 60 7.32 12.87 -3.46
CA TYR A 60 7.39 11.99 -2.29
C TYR A 60 6.38 10.87 -2.37
N ILE A 61 6.71 9.75 -1.73
CA ILE A 61 5.79 8.68 -1.38
C ILE A 61 5.89 8.51 0.13
N VAL A 62 4.77 8.67 0.84
CA VAL A 62 4.74 8.67 2.30
C VAL A 62 3.96 7.46 2.79
N VAL A 63 4.60 6.67 3.67
CA VAL A 63 4.02 5.46 4.25
C VAL A 63 3.42 5.78 5.62
N HIS A 64 2.19 5.31 5.82
CA HIS A 64 1.37 5.50 7.01
C HIS A 64 0.84 4.18 7.55
N ASN A 65 0.41 4.18 8.81
CA ASN A 65 -0.54 3.20 9.32
C ASN A 65 -1.94 3.82 9.43
N SER A 66 -2.96 2.98 9.60
CA SER A 66 -4.32 3.45 9.86
C SER A 66 -4.59 3.77 11.34
N GLY A 67 -3.72 3.33 12.26
CA GLY A 67 -3.95 3.39 13.70
C GLY A 67 -5.14 2.52 14.16
N THR A 68 -5.55 1.53 13.35
CA THR A 68 -6.71 0.66 13.61
C THR A 68 -6.39 -0.79 13.30
N ARG A 69 -6.96 -1.73 14.07
CA ARG A 69 -6.74 -3.17 13.85
C ARG A 69 -7.32 -3.69 12.54
N GLN A 70 -8.35 -3.04 12.01
CA GLN A 70 -9.08 -3.42 10.80
C GLN A 70 -9.55 -2.20 10.03
N GLY A 71 -9.88 -2.36 8.77
CA GLY A 71 -10.40 -1.33 7.89
C GLY A 71 -10.08 -1.62 6.43
N ASN A 72 -10.54 -0.73 5.57
CA ASN A 72 -10.31 -0.72 4.14
C ASN A 72 -10.53 0.68 3.59
N ALA A 73 -10.28 0.89 2.30
CA ALA A 73 -10.43 2.21 1.69
C ALA A 73 -11.84 2.79 1.86
N ALA A 74 -12.89 1.96 1.74
CA ALA A 74 -14.28 2.41 1.88
C ALA A 74 -14.62 2.85 3.31
N ALA A 75 -14.18 2.07 4.32
CA ALA A 75 -14.40 2.41 5.72
C ALA A 75 -13.66 3.71 6.10
N PHE A 76 -12.42 3.88 5.62
CA PHE A 76 -11.65 5.10 5.87
C PHE A 76 -12.19 6.30 5.09
N GLU A 77 -12.71 6.10 3.87
CA GLU A 77 -13.41 7.14 3.10
C GLU A 77 -14.62 7.65 3.91
N HIS A 78 -15.44 6.73 4.42
CA HIS A 78 -16.60 7.08 5.24
C HIS A 78 -16.18 7.86 6.49
N TYR A 79 -15.20 7.36 7.25
CA TYR A 79 -14.70 8.03 8.47
C TYR A 79 -14.14 9.43 8.17
N HIS A 80 -13.28 9.56 7.18
CA HIS A 80 -12.68 10.84 6.83
C HIS A 80 -13.73 11.85 6.38
N ARG A 81 -14.74 11.41 5.63
CA ARG A 81 -15.81 12.29 5.15
C ARG A 81 -16.78 12.69 6.27
N THR A 82 -17.25 11.72 7.07
CA THR A 82 -18.33 11.95 8.00
C THR A 82 -17.87 12.44 9.36
N VAL A 83 -16.75 11.91 9.88
CA VAL A 83 -16.20 12.25 11.21
C VAL A 83 -15.16 13.36 11.10
N ARG A 84 -14.18 13.20 10.20
CA ARG A 84 -13.10 14.18 10.03
C ARG A 84 -13.51 15.38 9.15
N LYS A 85 -14.69 15.34 8.55
CA LYS A 85 -15.26 16.40 7.70
C LYS A 85 -14.36 16.79 6.52
N MET A 86 -13.57 15.83 6.01
CA MET A 86 -12.69 16.06 4.88
C MET A 86 -13.50 16.08 3.57
N PRO A 87 -13.58 17.19 2.83
CA PRO A 87 -14.44 17.32 1.65
C PRO A 87 -14.06 16.33 0.53
N ASN A 88 -12.78 15.98 0.42
CA ASN A 88 -12.27 15.03 -0.56
C ASN A 88 -12.24 13.58 -0.04
N GLY A 89 -12.82 13.28 1.13
CA GLY A 89 -12.93 11.95 1.71
C GLY A 89 -11.59 11.34 2.10
N LEU A 90 -11.32 10.10 1.69
CA LEU A 90 -10.11 9.34 2.04
C LEU A 90 -8.84 10.20 1.94
N ALA A 91 -8.09 10.30 3.04
CA ALA A 91 -6.87 11.13 3.12
C ALA A 91 -5.74 10.62 2.21
N TYR A 92 -5.70 9.31 1.98
CA TYR A 92 -4.63 8.60 1.28
C TYR A 92 -4.94 8.39 -0.21
N HIS A 93 -3.89 8.11 -0.99
CA HIS A 93 -4.02 7.72 -2.39
C HIS A 93 -4.21 6.21 -2.55
N PHE A 94 -3.62 5.43 -1.62
CA PHE A 94 -3.68 3.98 -1.60
C PHE A 94 -3.87 3.45 -0.18
N VAL A 95 -4.53 2.28 -0.07
CA VAL A 95 -4.67 1.54 1.19
C VAL A 95 -4.22 0.10 0.96
N ILE A 96 -3.44 -0.46 1.90
CA ILE A 96 -2.93 -1.83 1.85
C ILE A 96 -3.60 -2.67 2.95
N GLY A 97 -4.36 -3.67 2.54
CA GLY A 97 -5.10 -4.57 3.44
C GLY A 97 -4.19 -5.47 4.28
N ASN A 98 -4.65 -5.80 5.49
CA ASN A 98 -3.91 -6.64 6.45
C ASN A 98 -4.54 -8.04 6.65
N GLY A 99 -5.48 -8.46 5.81
CA GLY A 99 -6.15 -9.76 5.93
C GLY A 99 -7.40 -9.76 6.81
N THR A 100 -7.81 -8.61 7.37
CA THR A 100 -9.04 -8.50 8.18
C THR A 100 -10.25 -8.09 7.34
N SER A 101 -10.31 -6.83 6.90
CA SER A 101 -11.42 -6.32 6.08
C SER A 101 -11.21 -6.55 4.59
N THR A 102 -9.97 -6.71 4.15
CA THR A 102 -9.57 -7.10 2.79
C THR A 102 -8.41 -8.08 2.87
N LYS A 103 -8.09 -8.78 1.76
CA LYS A 103 -6.98 -9.73 1.72
C LYS A 103 -5.67 -9.05 2.13
N GLU A 104 -4.78 -9.80 2.78
CA GLU A 104 -3.44 -9.34 3.10
C GLU A 104 -2.70 -8.90 1.82
N GLY A 105 -2.14 -7.69 1.85
CA GLY A 105 -1.47 -7.10 0.71
C GLY A 105 -2.39 -6.61 -0.42
N ALA A 106 -3.73 -6.69 -0.26
CA ALA A 106 -4.65 -6.10 -1.23
C ALA A 106 -4.41 -4.60 -1.36
N ILE A 107 -4.20 -4.13 -2.60
CA ILE A 107 -3.97 -2.71 -2.90
C ILE A 107 -5.30 -2.10 -3.34
N GLU A 108 -5.82 -1.18 -2.54
CA GLU A 108 -7.01 -0.41 -2.83
C GLU A 108 -6.62 1.02 -3.25
N ILE A 109 -7.25 1.52 -4.31
CA ILE A 109 -6.90 2.80 -4.92
C ILE A 109 -7.94 3.84 -4.50
N GLY A 110 -7.48 4.88 -3.83
CA GLY A 110 -8.32 5.99 -3.39
C GLY A 110 -8.68 6.94 -4.52
N ASN A 111 -9.78 7.66 -4.33
CA ASN A 111 -10.28 8.65 -5.30
C ASN A 111 -9.27 9.78 -5.57
N ARG A 112 -8.39 10.07 -4.59
CA ARG A 112 -7.32 11.07 -4.77
C ARG A 112 -6.33 10.69 -5.85
N TRP A 113 -6.01 9.39 -5.98
CA TRP A 113 -5.19 8.91 -7.09
C TRP A 113 -5.92 9.02 -8.43
N HIS A 114 -7.16 8.55 -8.50
CA HIS A 114 -7.95 8.60 -9.75
C HIS A 114 -8.12 10.02 -10.28
N ARG A 115 -8.38 10.97 -9.39
CA ARG A 115 -8.58 12.38 -9.73
C ARG A 115 -7.29 13.21 -9.74
N GLN A 116 -6.16 12.61 -9.36
CA GLN A 116 -4.86 13.31 -9.24
C GLN A 116 -4.98 14.59 -8.41
N ILE A 117 -5.62 14.51 -7.25
CA ILE A 117 -5.74 15.64 -6.30
C ILE A 117 -4.80 15.45 -5.11
N GLN A 118 -4.55 16.55 -4.39
CA GLN A 118 -3.69 16.55 -3.20
C GLN A 118 -4.14 15.56 -2.15
N GLY A 119 -3.21 15.02 -1.37
CA GLY A 119 -3.46 14.20 -0.19
C GLY A 119 -4.15 15.00 0.94
N GLY A 120 -4.37 14.33 2.05
CA GLY A 120 -4.79 14.92 3.32
C GLY A 120 -4.17 14.12 4.45
N HIS A 121 -2.95 13.59 4.22
CA HIS A 121 -2.32 12.56 5.04
C HIS A 121 -1.10 13.05 5.82
N VAL A 122 -0.60 14.26 5.54
CA VAL A 122 0.47 14.91 6.30
C VAL A 122 0.00 16.29 6.78
N HIS A 123 0.72 16.90 7.73
CA HIS A 123 0.34 18.19 8.28
C HIS A 123 0.40 19.33 7.25
N SER A 124 1.41 19.34 6.41
CA SER A 124 1.67 20.42 5.44
C SER A 124 0.82 20.26 4.18
N ASP A 125 0.05 21.29 3.83
CA ASP A 125 -0.70 21.34 2.55
C ASP A 125 0.23 21.30 1.35
N TYR A 126 1.39 21.95 1.43
CA TYR A 126 2.41 21.87 0.39
C TYR A 126 2.87 20.43 0.16
N LEU A 127 3.18 19.69 1.23
CA LEU A 127 3.56 18.28 1.13
C LEU A 127 2.40 17.41 0.63
N ASN A 128 1.17 17.66 1.08
CA ASN A 128 -0.02 16.97 0.57
C ASN A 128 -0.18 17.13 -0.96
N ASN A 129 0.26 18.25 -1.52
CA ASN A 129 0.17 18.55 -2.95
C ASN A 129 1.17 17.75 -3.80
N ILE A 130 2.32 17.40 -3.23
CA ILE A 130 3.45 16.76 -3.94
C ILE A 130 3.80 15.37 -3.42
N ALA A 131 3.03 14.83 -2.47
CA ALA A 131 3.26 13.52 -1.85
C ALA A 131 2.10 12.56 -2.10
N ILE A 132 2.44 11.31 -2.47
CA ILE A 132 1.52 10.18 -2.57
C ILE A 132 1.46 9.51 -1.20
N GLY A 133 0.29 9.42 -0.57
CA GLY A 133 0.10 8.71 0.70
C GLY A 133 -0.32 7.26 0.48
N ILE A 134 0.40 6.32 1.11
CA ILE A 134 0.10 4.90 1.18
C ILE A 134 -0.18 4.54 2.64
N CYS A 135 -1.38 4.07 2.94
CA CYS A 135 -1.80 3.67 4.28
C CYS A 135 -1.85 2.14 4.41
N LEU A 136 -1.08 1.56 5.31
CA LEU A 136 -1.17 0.16 5.68
C LEU A 136 -2.19 0.02 6.81
N VAL A 137 -3.16 -0.88 6.64
CA VAL A 137 -4.14 -1.17 7.70
C VAL A 137 -3.43 -1.84 8.88
N GLY A 138 -3.47 -1.23 10.04
CA GLY A 138 -2.82 -1.71 11.26
C GLY A 138 -2.56 -0.57 12.24
N ASP A 139 -2.31 -0.94 13.51
CA ASP A 139 -1.70 -0.08 14.51
C ASP A 139 -0.30 -0.62 14.82
N PHE A 140 0.72 0.03 14.26
CA PHE A 140 2.10 -0.41 14.41
C PHE A 140 2.81 0.21 15.62
N ASN A 141 2.04 0.65 16.61
CA ASN A 141 2.52 0.86 17.99
C ASN A 141 2.29 -0.39 18.86
N VAL A 142 1.45 -1.33 18.40
CA VAL A 142 1.11 -2.56 19.15
C VAL A 142 1.29 -3.85 18.34
N SER A 143 1.67 -3.74 17.08
CA SER A 143 1.92 -4.89 16.19
C SER A 143 2.83 -4.50 15.04
N THR A 144 3.44 -5.48 14.36
CA THR A 144 4.21 -5.23 13.14
C THR A 144 3.34 -5.37 11.88
N PRO A 145 3.67 -4.67 10.78
CA PRO A 145 3.05 -4.97 9.48
C PRO A 145 3.27 -6.42 9.08
N ARG A 146 2.27 -7.04 8.47
CA ARG A 146 2.41 -8.39 7.92
C ARG A 146 3.34 -8.40 6.70
N LYS A 147 3.96 -9.55 6.44
CA LYS A 147 4.88 -9.71 5.30
C LYS A 147 4.22 -9.32 3.98
N GLY A 148 2.99 -9.78 3.72
CA GLY A 148 2.26 -9.43 2.50
C GLY A 148 1.96 -7.93 2.36
N GLN A 149 1.78 -7.21 3.48
CA GLN A 149 1.65 -5.75 3.43
C GLN A 149 2.96 -5.07 3.01
N LEU A 150 4.09 -5.51 3.56
CA LEU A 150 5.41 -4.96 3.20
C LEU A 150 5.76 -5.25 1.74
N ASP A 151 5.53 -6.48 1.28
CA ASP A 151 5.77 -6.88 -0.11
C ASP A 151 4.89 -6.08 -1.09
N ALA A 152 3.58 -5.96 -0.80
CA ALA A 152 2.65 -5.15 -1.59
C ALA A 152 3.04 -3.66 -1.62
N THR A 153 3.47 -3.13 -0.48
CA THR A 153 3.95 -1.75 -0.37
C THR A 153 5.18 -1.54 -1.24
N ALA A 154 6.13 -2.48 -1.23
CA ALA A 154 7.32 -2.43 -2.05
C ALA A 154 6.99 -2.47 -3.56
N GLU A 155 6.16 -3.42 -3.99
CA GLU A 155 5.71 -3.51 -5.38
C GLU A 155 5.03 -2.21 -5.84
N LEU A 156 4.15 -1.64 -5.00
CA LEU A 156 3.44 -0.41 -5.28
C LEU A 156 4.39 0.78 -5.39
N ILE A 157 5.31 0.96 -4.44
CA ILE A 157 6.29 2.05 -4.45
C ILE A 157 7.15 1.97 -5.72
N ASP A 158 7.70 0.79 -6.04
CA ASP A 158 8.53 0.60 -7.22
C ASP A 158 7.76 0.90 -8.52
N TYR A 159 6.48 0.51 -8.57
CA TYR A 159 5.62 0.82 -9.71
C TYR A 159 5.32 2.31 -9.82
N LEU A 160 4.95 2.95 -8.72
CA LEU A 160 4.64 4.38 -8.68
C LEU A 160 5.86 5.24 -9.05
N ARG A 161 7.06 4.92 -8.53
CA ARG A 161 8.30 5.63 -8.88
C ARG A 161 8.58 5.61 -10.38
N ARG A 162 8.34 4.48 -11.06
CA ARG A 162 8.44 4.41 -12.53
C ARG A 162 7.34 5.20 -13.22
N LYS A 163 6.11 5.12 -12.71
CA LYS A 163 4.93 5.75 -13.30
C LYS A 163 4.99 7.27 -13.23
N VAL A 164 5.37 7.84 -12.09
CA VAL A 164 5.47 9.30 -11.91
C VAL A 164 6.73 9.89 -12.55
N GLY A 165 7.72 9.04 -12.84
CA GLY A 165 8.97 9.43 -13.46
C GLY A 165 9.97 10.06 -12.46
N LYS A 166 11.04 10.61 -13.02
CA LYS A 166 12.10 11.28 -12.27
C LYS A 166 11.95 12.79 -12.34
N ILE A 167 12.32 13.47 -11.25
CA ILE A 167 12.42 14.93 -11.18
C ILE A 167 13.89 15.27 -10.98
N GLN A 168 14.47 16.02 -11.90
CA GLN A 168 15.91 16.35 -11.89
C GLN A 168 16.81 15.10 -11.79
N GLY A 169 16.42 14.03 -12.51
CA GLY A 169 17.15 12.77 -12.51
C GLY A 169 16.89 11.85 -11.30
N GLN A 170 16.19 12.32 -10.26
CA GLN A 170 15.93 11.57 -9.03
C GLN A 170 14.51 11.00 -9.01
N PRO A 171 14.31 9.74 -8.59
CA PRO A 171 12.99 9.18 -8.37
C PRO A 171 12.32 9.82 -7.16
N ALA A 172 10.99 9.68 -7.04
CA ALA A 172 10.26 10.14 -5.85
C ALA A 172 10.88 9.57 -4.56
N VAL A 173 11.07 10.44 -3.57
CA VAL A 173 11.67 10.09 -2.28
C VAL A 173 10.65 9.36 -1.42
N VAL A 174 11.04 8.23 -0.82
CA VAL A 174 10.17 7.46 0.07
C VAL A 174 10.47 7.84 1.52
N ARG A 175 9.43 8.11 2.31
CA ARG A 175 9.54 8.46 3.73
C ARG A 175 8.41 7.84 4.53
N ALA A 176 8.66 7.56 5.80
CA ALA A 176 7.61 7.35 6.77
C ALA A 176 7.01 8.70 7.20
N HIS A 177 5.75 8.73 7.64
CA HIS A 177 5.06 9.98 8.00
C HIS A 177 5.82 10.78 9.07
N ARG A 178 6.33 10.13 10.12
CA ARG A 178 7.11 10.81 11.17
C ARG A 178 8.39 11.48 10.67
N GLU A 179 8.90 11.07 9.52
CA GLU A 179 10.15 11.57 8.95
C GLU A 179 9.96 12.79 8.05
N ILE A 180 8.71 13.07 7.65
CA ILE A 180 8.42 14.17 6.72
C ILE A 180 7.65 15.31 7.37
N ASN A 181 7.00 15.09 8.51
CA ASN A 181 6.37 16.15 9.26
C ASN A 181 7.41 17.09 9.87
N PRO A 182 7.13 18.41 9.91
CA PRO A 182 7.98 19.36 10.64
C PRO A 182 8.06 19.01 12.12
N PRO A 183 9.19 19.29 12.81
CA PRO A 183 9.39 18.94 14.23
C PRO A 183 8.32 19.49 15.19
N GLN A 184 7.72 20.64 14.88
CA GLN A 184 6.64 21.23 15.67
C GLN A 184 5.30 20.45 15.57
N TRP A 185 5.19 19.51 14.62
CA TRP A 185 4.02 18.66 14.40
C TRP A 185 4.41 17.18 14.41
N PRO A 186 4.94 16.69 15.54
CA PRO A 186 5.42 15.31 15.63
C PRO A 186 4.27 14.33 15.47
N THR A 187 4.57 13.15 14.92
CA THR A 187 3.66 12.01 14.84
C THR A 187 4.45 10.73 15.04
N ASP A 188 3.84 9.73 15.65
CA ASP A 188 4.41 8.38 15.75
C ASP A 188 4.07 7.50 14.54
N CYS A 189 3.20 7.98 13.64
CA CYS A 189 2.85 7.26 12.41
C CYS A 189 4.08 7.02 11.52
N PRO A 190 4.28 5.78 11.01
CA PRO A 190 3.38 4.63 11.01
C PRO A 190 3.45 3.75 12.27
N GLY A 191 4.10 4.13 13.36
CA GLY A 191 4.17 3.40 14.60
C GLY A 191 5.58 2.95 14.97
N ASN A 192 5.82 2.61 16.25
CA ASN A 192 7.16 2.29 16.76
C ASN A 192 7.66 0.91 16.28
N ASP A 193 6.72 -0.04 16.03
CA ASP A 193 7.01 -1.39 15.56
C ASP A 193 7.03 -1.48 14.02
N PHE A 194 6.93 -0.34 13.30
CA PHE A 194 7.11 -0.31 11.87
C PHE A 194 8.59 -0.56 11.50
N PRO A 195 8.90 -1.39 10.50
CA PRO A 195 10.28 -1.75 10.18
C PRO A 195 11.00 -0.66 9.37
N TYR A 196 11.40 0.43 10.02
CA TYR A 196 12.11 1.58 9.40
C TYR A 196 13.39 1.15 8.68
N ALA A 197 14.17 0.24 9.28
CA ALA A 197 15.40 -0.27 8.65
C ALA A 197 15.12 -0.93 7.29
N TRP A 198 14.00 -1.64 7.15
CA TRP A 198 13.56 -2.21 5.87
C TRP A 198 13.27 -1.09 4.85
N LEU A 199 12.53 -0.05 5.26
CA LEU A 199 12.17 1.05 4.37
C LEU A 199 13.43 1.78 3.86
N HIS A 200 14.34 2.15 4.77
CA HIS A 200 15.56 2.90 4.44
C HIS A 200 16.59 2.09 3.65
N LYS A 201 16.68 0.77 3.90
CA LYS A 201 17.57 -0.11 3.11
C LYS A 201 17.10 -0.25 1.68
N LYS A 202 15.77 -0.17 1.46
CA LYS A 202 15.18 -0.41 0.13
C LYS A 202 15.09 0.87 -0.70
N TYR A 203 14.94 2.03 -0.08
CA TYR A 203 14.66 3.31 -0.73
C TYR A 203 15.53 4.46 -0.23
#